data_5d7eecd926ded9c0993267fa6bf8c42b
#
_entry.id   5d7eecd926ded9c0993267fa6bf8c42b
#
_cell.length_a   1.000
_cell.length_b   1.000
_cell.length_c   1.000
_cell.angle_alpha   90.00
_cell.angle_beta   90.00
_cell.angle_gamma   90.00
#
_symmetry.space_group_name_H-M   'P 1'
#
loop_
_entity.id
_entity.type
_entity.pdbx_description
1 polymer ?
#
loop_
_entity_poly.entity_id
_entity_poly.type
_entity_poly.pdbx_seq_one_letter_code
_entity_poly.pdbx_strand_id
1 'polypeptide(L)'
;TWRSAPVLLSSSFVLHWLSEPARCLQHWFEQLGQGGWLVVAVPVAGSFHQWHQAAERAELPCTALRFPRADDLLDALPASAVRHQRLHRFSRRAQRPLELLRPMTSIGAGTSRHAALGPGQWRRLARAWPDAETPTLTWQVLSLMLKR
;
A
#
# COMPACT_ATOMS: atom_id res chain seq x y z
N THR A 1 -3.11 -0.02 25.70
CA THR A 1 -3.14 1.28 26.42
C THR A 1 -1.71 1.70 26.75
N TRP A 2 -1.33 2.90 26.33
CA TRP A 2 -0.02 3.48 26.64
C TRP A 2 0.02 3.90 28.11
N ARG A 3 1.15 3.73 28.78
CA ARG A 3 1.33 4.19 30.19
C ARG A 3 1.35 5.72 30.30
N SER A 4 1.78 6.39 29.22
CA SER A 4 1.75 7.86 29.05
C SER A 4 1.43 8.17 27.59
N ALA A 5 0.83 9.33 27.34
CA ALA A 5 0.55 9.75 25.97
C ALA A 5 1.85 9.96 25.19
N PRO A 6 2.06 9.30 24.05
CA PRO A 6 3.30 9.42 23.28
C PRO A 6 3.42 10.82 22.67
N VAL A 7 4.66 11.31 22.59
CA VAL A 7 4.98 12.57 21.90
C VAL A 7 5.28 12.36 20.42
N LEU A 8 5.58 11.13 20.03
CA LEU A 8 5.81 10.73 18.65
C LEU A 8 5.32 9.29 18.43
N LEU A 9 4.49 9.12 17.42
CA LEU A 9 4.18 7.83 16.83
C LEU A 9 4.66 7.83 15.37
N SER A 10 5.34 6.78 14.97
CA SER A 10 5.72 6.59 13.58
C SER A 10 5.32 5.22 13.07
N SER A 11 4.87 5.15 11.84
CA SER A 11 4.48 3.91 11.17
C SER A 11 4.92 3.95 9.71
N SER A 12 5.66 2.94 9.29
CA SER A 12 6.09 2.79 7.91
C SER A 12 5.70 1.42 7.38
N PHE A 13 4.89 1.40 6.33
CA PHE A 13 4.44 0.20 5.61
C PHE A 13 3.77 -0.86 6.50
N VAL A 14 3.02 -0.43 7.53
CA VAL A 14 2.27 -1.29 8.46
C VAL A 14 0.76 -1.11 8.32
N LEU A 15 0.30 0.13 8.20
CA LEU A 15 -1.11 0.50 8.31
C LEU A 15 -2.02 -0.26 7.32
N HIS A 16 -1.55 -0.53 6.12
CA HIS A 16 -2.30 -1.24 5.08
C HIS A 16 -2.52 -2.74 5.36
N TRP A 17 -1.87 -3.31 6.37
CA TRP A 17 -2.11 -4.69 6.82
C TRP A 17 -3.28 -4.81 7.81
N LEU A 18 -3.72 -3.69 8.36
CA LEU A 18 -4.78 -3.65 9.34
C LEU A 18 -6.16 -3.70 8.65
N SER A 19 -7.14 -4.29 9.30
CA SER A 19 -8.49 -4.47 8.75
C SER A 19 -9.22 -3.15 8.49
N GLU A 20 -8.99 -2.16 9.36
CA GLU A 20 -9.63 -0.83 9.31
C GLU A 20 -8.56 0.27 9.38
N PRO A 21 -7.76 0.48 8.31
CA PRO A 21 -6.59 1.36 8.36
C PRO A 21 -6.93 2.81 8.70
N ALA A 22 -8.04 3.35 8.19
CA ALA A 22 -8.47 4.71 8.48
C ALA A 22 -8.82 4.89 9.98
N ARG A 23 -9.57 3.94 10.55
CA ARG A 23 -9.91 3.94 11.97
C ARG A 23 -8.69 3.76 12.88
N CYS A 24 -7.76 2.90 12.48
CA CYS A 24 -6.51 2.72 13.22
C CYS A 24 -5.66 4.00 13.20
N LEU A 25 -5.60 4.67 12.05
CA LEU A 25 -4.88 5.93 11.89
C LEU A 25 -5.47 7.03 12.79
N GLN A 26 -6.81 7.17 12.79
CA GLN A 26 -7.53 8.07 13.69
C GLN A 26 -7.23 7.75 15.16
N HIS A 27 -7.33 6.48 15.55
CA HIS A 27 -7.05 6.04 16.90
C HIS A 27 -5.60 6.38 17.32
N TRP A 28 -4.61 6.15 16.47
CA TRP A 28 -3.22 6.50 16.76
C TRP A 28 -3.04 8.00 16.98
N PHE A 29 -3.73 8.83 16.19
CA PHE A 29 -3.70 10.28 16.34
C PHE A 29 -4.32 10.72 17.69
N GLU A 30 -5.42 10.10 18.09
CA GLU A 30 -6.10 10.37 19.36
C GLU A 30 -5.30 9.96 20.60
N GLN A 31 -4.37 9.02 20.47
CA GLN A 31 -3.49 8.59 21.57
C GLN A 31 -2.31 9.53 21.82
N LEU A 32 -1.97 10.42 20.89
CA LEU A 32 -0.87 11.36 21.07
C LEU A 32 -1.12 12.31 22.24
N GLY A 33 -0.06 12.73 22.91
CA GLY A 33 -0.09 13.88 23.81
C GLY A 33 -0.28 15.21 23.08
N GLN A 34 -0.64 16.24 23.80
CA GLN A 34 -0.72 17.61 23.26
C GLN A 34 0.63 18.03 22.65
N GLY A 35 0.59 18.53 21.41
CA GLY A 35 1.79 18.87 20.64
C GLY A 35 2.55 17.67 20.06
N GLY A 36 2.05 16.45 20.28
CA GLY A 36 2.65 15.21 19.76
C GLY A 36 2.53 15.07 18.24
N TRP A 37 3.38 14.26 17.64
CA TRP A 37 3.46 14.04 16.21
C TRP A 37 3.09 12.60 15.82
N LEU A 38 2.35 12.47 14.73
CA LEU A 38 2.13 11.20 14.02
C LEU A 38 2.77 11.29 12.63
N VAL A 39 3.68 10.38 12.33
CA VAL A 39 4.37 10.30 11.04
C VAL A 39 4.08 8.94 10.41
N VAL A 40 3.51 8.95 9.22
CA VAL A 40 3.06 7.73 8.53
C VAL A 40 3.55 7.71 7.09
N ALA A 41 4.04 6.54 6.66
CA ALA A 41 4.24 6.20 5.26
C ALA A 41 3.44 4.92 4.96
N VAL A 42 2.49 5.01 4.04
CA VAL A 42 1.58 3.90 3.73
C VAL A 42 1.36 3.77 2.23
N PRO A 43 1.51 2.57 1.64
CA PRO A 43 1.09 2.33 0.28
C PRO A 43 -0.44 2.44 0.17
N VAL A 44 -0.90 3.08 -0.90
CA VAL A 44 -2.31 3.39 -1.12
C VAL A 44 -2.81 2.86 -2.46
N ALA A 45 -4.12 2.91 -2.66
CA ALA A 45 -4.79 2.52 -3.90
C ALA A 45 -4.14 3.22 -5.11
N GLY A 46 -4.04 2.50 -6.23
CA GLY A 46 -3.23 2.88 -7.40
C GLY A 46 -1.84 2.21 -7.41
N SER A 47 -1.40 1.64 -6.27
CA SER A 47 -0.23 0.74 -6.27
C SER A 47 -0.52 -0.53 -7.04
N PHE A 48 0.51 -1.08 -7.68
CA PHE A 48 0.47 -2.33 -8.44
C PHE A 48 -0.55 -2.34 -9.59
N HIS A 49 -0.87 -1.19 -10.17
CA HIS A 49 -1.87 -1.10 -11.24
C HIS A 49 -1.50 -1.97 -12.44
N GLN A 50 -0.20 -2.17 -12.75
CA GLN A 50 0.24 -3.07 -13.81
C GLN A 50 -0.13 -4.53 -13.51
N TRP A 51 -0.03 -4.95 -12.24
CA TRP A 51 -0.45 -6.29 -11.83
C TRP A 51 -1.96 -6.49 -11.96
N HIS A 52 -2.74 -5.48 -11.55
CA HIS A 52 -4.20 -5.49 -11.71
C HIS A 52 -4.58 -5.56 -13.19
N GLN A 53 -3.97 -4.74 -14.05
CA GLN A 53 -4.22 -4.76 -15.49
C GLN A 53 -3.82 -6.08 -16.14
N ALA A 54 -2.69 -6.66 -15.74
CA ALA A 54 -2.26 -7.96 -16.25
C ALA A 54 -3.24 -9.08 -15.86
N ALA A 55 -3.73 -9.07 -14.62
CA ALA A 55 -4.73 -10.03 -14.15
C ALA A 55 -6.06 -9.91 -14.92
N GLU A 56 -6.52 -8.68 -15.14
CA GLU A 56 -7.73 -8.39 -15.92
C GLU A 56 -7.59 -8.88 -17.37
N ARG A 57 -6.50 -8.52 -18.06
CA ARG A 57 -6.22 -8.96 -19.44
C ARG A 57 -6.04 -10.47 -19.58
N ALA A 58 -5.52 -11.11 -18.55
CA ALA A 58 -5.36 -12.57 -18.50
C ALA A 58 -6.64 -13.30 -18.05
N GLU A 59 -7.71 -12.58 -17.72
CA GLU A 59 -8.93 -13.14 -17.12
C GLU A 59 -8.62 -14.03 -15.91
N LEU A 60 -7.76 -13.53 -15.03
CA LEU A 60 -7.33 -14.21 -13.81
C LEU A 60 -7.72 -13.38 -12.57
N PRO A 61 -7.98 -14.05 -11.44
CA PRO A 61 -8.14 -13.32 -10.19
C PRO A 61 -6.83 -12.58 -9.85
N CYS A 62 -6.95 -11.30 -9.50
CA CYS A 62 -5.78 -10.52 -9.08
C CYS A 62 -5.36 -10.92 -7.67
N THR A 63 -4.14 -11.43 -7.54
CA THR A 63 -3.56 -11.84 -6.25
C THR A 63 -2.76 -10.72 -5.57
N ALA A 64 -2.74 -9.51 -6.14
CA ALA A 64 -2.12 -8.35 -5.50
C ALA A 64 -2.92 -7.91 -4.27
N LEU A 65 -2.21 -7.44 -3.24
CA LEU A 65 -2.81 -6.85 -2.05
C LEU A 65 -3.62 -5.60 -2.44
N ARG A 66 -4.79 -5.43 -1.84
CA ARG A 66 -5.57 -4.20 -1.95
C ARG A 66 -5.13 -3.20 -0.90
N PHE A 67 -4.86 -1.99 -1.34
CA PHE A 67 -4.43 -0.89 -0.47
C PHE A 67 -5.60 0.07 -0.18
N PRO A 68 -5.58 0.76 0.99
CA PRO A 68 -6.56 1.77 1.32
C PRO A 68 -6.49 2.95 0.33
N ARG A 69 -7.59 3.65 0.15
CA ARG A 69 -7.60 4.90 -0.61
C ARG A 69 -6.94 6.00 0.22
N ALA A 70 -6.18 6.87 -0.45
CA ALA A 70 -5.56 8.01 0.22
C ALA A 70 -6.61 8.95 0.84
N ASP A 71 -7.72 9.19 0.13
CA ASP A 71 -8.81 10.04 0.58
C ASP A 71 -9.45 9.51 1.86
N ASP A 72 -9.73 8.18 1.93
CA ASP A 72 -10.32 7.57 3.13
C ASP A 72 -9.44 7.74 4.37
N LEU A 73 -8.11 7.72 4.19
CA LEU A 73 -7.15 7.95 5.27
C LEU A 73 -7.11 9.42 5.71
N LEU A 74 -7.20 10.34 4.76
CA LEU A 74 -7.18 11.78 5.03
C LEU A 74 -8.49 12.24 5.68
N ASP A 75 -9.63 11.72 5.21
CA ASP A 75 -10.96 12.07 5.73
C ASP A 75 -11.18 11.60 7.19
N ALA A 76 -10.41 10.60 7.62
CA ALA A 76 -10.43 10.12 9.01
C ALA A 76 -9.70 11.05 10.00
N LEU A 77 -9.05 12.11 9.52
CA LEU A 77 -8.18 12.97 10.32
C LEU A 77 -8.67 14.42 10.31
N PRO A 78 -8.47 15.17 11.39
CA PRO A 78 -8.74 16.60 11.38
C PRO A 78 -7.83 17.30 10.37
N ALA A 79 -8.41 18.00 9.40
CA ALA A 79 -7.64 18.72 8.38
C ALA A 79 -6.66 19.73 9.02
N SER A 80 -7.04 20.37 10.12
CA SER A 80 -6.21 21.30 10.88
C SER A 80 -4.98 20.65 11.54
N ALA A 81 -4.97 19.34 11.71
CA ALA A 81 -3.83 18.60 12.27
C ALA A 81 -2.76 18.27 11.22
N VAL A 82 -3.11 18.18 9.95
CA VAL A 82 -2.21 17.82 8.86
C VAL A 82 -1.18 18.93 8.65
N ARG A 83 0.10 18.62 8.83
CA ARG A 83 1.25 19.53 8.61
C ARG A 83 1.98 19.24 7.31
N HIS A 84 1.95 17.99 6.89
CA HIS A 84 2.50 17.57 5.62
C HIS A 84 1.72 16.38 5.08
N GLN A 85 1.42 16.42 3.79
CA GLN A 85 0.92 15.28 3.04
C GLN A 85 1.55 15.26 1.66
N ARG A 86 1.97 14.10 1.22
CA ARG A 86 2.52 13.93 -0.13
C ARG A 86 2.26 12.52 -0.64
N LEU A 87 1.84 12.43 -1.88
CA LEU A 87 1.74 11.19 -2.62
C LEU A 87 3.02 11.00 -3.44
N HIS A 88 3.77 9.95 -3.14
CA HIS A 88 4.99 9.57 -3.86
C HIS A 88 4.68 8.42 -4.81
N ARG A 89 5.35 8.44 -5.96
CA ARG A 89 5.29 7.36 -6.93
C ARG A 89 6.68 6.73 -7.08
N PHE A 90 6.78 5.45 -6.79
CA PHE A 90 7.99 4.66 -6.97
C PHE A 90 7.74 3.58 -8.00
N SER A 91 8.72 3.32 -8.86
CA SER A 91 8.61 2.28 -9.86
C SER A 91 9.89 1.44 -9.89
N ARG A 92 9.70 0.13 -10.01
CA ARG A 92 10.78 -0.83 -10.25
C ARG A 92 10.61 -1.42 -11.63
N ARG A 93 11.71 -1.55 -12.37
CA ARG A 93 11.78 -2.22 -13.67
C ARG A 93 12.48 -3.56 -13.53
N ALA A 94 12.16 -4.49 -14.41
CA ALA A 94 12.84 -5.78 -14.53
C ALA A 94 12.89 -6.22 -16.00
N GLN A 95 13.63 -7.27 -16.28
CA GLN A 95 13.64 -7.86 -17.62
C GLN A 95 12.40 -8.71 -17.88
N ARG A 96 11.82 -9.30 -16.83
CA ARG A 96 10.63 -10.15 -16.91
C ARG A 96 9.62 -9.79 -15.81
N PRO A 97 8.30 -9.83 -16.11
CA PRO A 97 7.27 -9.51 -15.12
C PRO A 97 7.37 -10.32 -13.82
N LEU A 98 7.70 -11.62 -13.93
CA LEU A 98 7.80 -12.49 -12.76
C LEU A 98 8.92 -12.11 -11.78
N GLU A 99 9.96 -11.42 -12.26
CA GLU A 99 11.04 -10.92 -11.40
C GLU A 99 10.57 -9.77 -10.50
N LEU A 100 9.53 -9.03 -10.92
CA LEU A 100 8.89 -8.00 -10.12
C LEU A 100 8.03 -8.62 -9.01
N LEU A 101 7.40 -9.76 -9.29
CA LEU A 101 6.42 -10.39 -8.41
C LEU A 101 7.04 -11.29 -7.34
N ARG A 102 8.18 -11.93 -7.60
CA ARG A 102 8.86 -12.81 -6.64
C ARG A 102 9.12 -12.14 -5.28
N PRO A 103 9.71 -10.93 -5.20
CA PRO A 103 9.89 -10.26 -3.92
C PRO A 103 8.57 -9.90 -3.25
N MET A 104 7.53 -9.61 -4.04
CA MET A 104 6.22 -9.23 -3.50
C MET A 104 5.53 -10.41 -2.82
N THR A 105 5.64 -11.61 -3.36
CA THR A 105 5.09 -12.81 -2.73
C THR A 105 5.82 -13.16 -1.43
N SER A 106 7.14 -12.95 -1.36
CA SER A 106 7.94 -13.24 -0.16
C SER A 106 7.64 -12.29 1.01
N ILE A 107 7.23 -11.05 0.75
CA ILE A 107 6.83 -10.09 1.78
C ILE A 107 5.31 -10.09 2.06
N GLY A 108 4.58 -11.06 1.50
CA GLY A 108 3.13 -11.18 1.69
C GLY A 108 2.26 -10.25 0.84
N ALA A 109 2.83 -9.41 -0.01
CA ALA A 109 2.05 -8.51 -0.89
C ALA A 109 1.22 -9.24 -1.96
N GLY A 110 1.42 -10.54 -2.14
CA GLY A 110 0.60 -11.44 -2.94
C GLY A 110 -0.44 -12.22 -2.14
N THR A 111 -0.65 -11.93 -0.86
CA THR A 111 -1.67 -12.57 -0.03
C THR A 111 -3.02 -11.91 -0.26
N SER A 112 -3.69 -12.30 -1.32
CA SER A 112 -5.09 -11.97 -1.54
C SER A 112 -5.99 -13.08 -0.98
N ARG A 113 -7.28 -12.80 -0.87
CA ARG A 113 -8.30 -13.81 -0.51
C ARG A 113 -8.52 -14.86 -1.61
N HIS A 114 -7.80 -14.76 -2.71
CA HIS A 114 -7.89 -15.70 -3.82
C HIS A 114 -6.88 -16.84 -3.66
N ALA A 115 -7.19 -18.00 -4.21
CA ALA A 115 -6.27 -19.13 -4.26
C ALA A 115 -4.99 -18.76 -5.01
N ALA A 116 -3.88 -19.35 -4.61
CA ALA A 116 -2.60 -19.15 -5.29
C ALA A 116 -2.69 -19.56 -6.77
N LEU A 117 -2.10 -18.77 -7.64
CA LEU A 117 -2.06 -19.06 -9.07
C LEU A 117 -1.13 -20.25 -9.35
N GLY A 118 -1.57 -21.16 -10.22
CA GLY A 118 -0.74 -22.23 -10.73
C GLY A 118 0.31 -21.74 -11.76
N PRO A 119 1.32 -22.59 -12.09
CA PRO A 119 2.40 -22.19 -13.01
C PRO A 119 1.92 -21.72 -14.39
N GLY A 120 0.86 -22.33 -14.93
CA GLY A 120 0.25 -21.92 -16.19
C GLY A 120 -0.40 -20.54 -16.12
N GLN A 121 -1.07 -20.24 -15.01
CA GLN A 121 -1.70 -18.94 -14.76
C GLN A 121 -0.64 -17.84 -14.57
N TRP A 122 0.46 -18.11 -13.89
CA TRP A 122 1.58 -17.18 -13.80
C TRP A 122 2.17 -16.83 -15.15
N ARG A 123 2.29 -17.81 -16.05
CA ARG A 123 2.76 -17.58 -17.44
C ARG A 123 1.77 -16.72 -18.23
N ARG A 124 0.44 -16.95 -18.08
CA ARG A 124 -0.60 -16.11 -18.68
C ARG A 124 -0.54 -14.69 -18.17
N LEU A 125 -0.42 -14.50 -16.87
CA LEU A 125 -0.28 -13.20 -16.22
C LEU A 125 0.94 -12.45 -16.77
N ALA A 126 2.08 -13.11 -16.86
CA ALA A 126 3.31 -12.51 -17.39
C ALA A 126 3.18 -12.07 -18.85
N ARG A 127 2.50 -12.86 -19.70
CA ARG A 127 2.25 -12.51 -21.09
C ARG A 127 1.28 -11.33 -21.26
N ALA A 128 0.35 -11.17 -20.32
CA ALA A 128 -0.63 -10.10 -20.31
C ALA A 128 -0.12 -8.81 -19.65
N TRP A 129 1.15 -8.80 -19.19
CA TRP A 129 1.74 -7.65 -18.52
C TRP A 129 1.75 -6.43 -19.43
N PRO A 130 1.32 -5.24 -18.98
CA PRO A 130 1.52 -4.03 -19.75
C PRO A 130 3.02 -3.75 -19.91
N ASP A 131 3.42 -3.20 -21.04
CA ASP A 131 4.81 -2.86 -21.35
C ASP A 131 5.77 -4.04 -21.23
N ALA A 132 5.47 -5.13 -21.97
CA ALA A 132 6.20 -6.39 -21.90
C ALA A 132 7.72 -6.25 -22.22
N GLU A 133 8.13 -5.23 -22.97
CA GLU A 133 9.53 -4.93 -23.29
C GLU A 133 10.30 -4.36 -22.08
N THR A 134 9.63 -3.58 -21.24
CA THR A 134 10.19 -2.99 -20.02
C THR A 134 9.24 -3.13 -18.85
N PRO A 135 9.02 -4.36 -18.34
CA PRO A 135 8.07 -4.58 -17.28
C PRO A 135 8.34 -3.69 -16.06
N THR A 136 7.30 -3.02 -15.61
CA THR A 136 7.38 -2.08 -14.49
C THR A 136 6.33 -2.46 -13.44
N LEU A 137 6.67 -2.29 -12.18
CA LEU A 137 5.73 -2.34 -11.05
C LEU A 137 5.82 -1.04 -10.26
N THR A 138 4.68 -0.41 -10.03
CA THR A 138 4.60 0.93 -9.44
C THR A 138 3.91 0.89 -8.08
N TRP A 139 4.45 1.62 -7.11
CA TRP A 139 3.84 1.91 -5.82
C TRP A 139 3.41 3.36 -5.75
N GLN A 140 2.27 3.59 -5.13
CA GLN A 140 1.87 4.90 -4.65
C GLN A 140 1.92 4.89 -3.12
N VAL A 141 2.70 5.79 -2.55
CA VAL A 141 2.93 5.86 -1.10
C VAL A 141 2.51 7.23 -0.60
N LEU A 142 1.53 7.25 0.30
CA LEU A 142 1.12 8.45 1.01
C LEU A 142 2.04 8.64 2.22
N SER A 143 2.72 9.79 2.30
CA SER A 143 3.42 10.24 3.50
C SER A 143 2.62 11.33 4.18
N LEU A 144 2.44 11.20 5.50
CA LEU A 144 1.69 12.11 6.34
C LEU A 144 2.53 12.52 7.56
N MET A 145 2.43 13.79 7.93
CA MET A 145 2.86 14.29 9.24
C MET A 145 1.71 15.09 9.85
N LEU A 146 1.31 14.70 11.04
CA LEU A 146 0.24 15.33 11.79
C LEU A 146 0.74 15.79 13.14
N LYS A 147 0.18 16.88 13.63
CA LYS A 147 0.45 17.41 14.96
C LYS A 147 -0.86 17.54 15.72
N ARG A 148 -0.90 16.99 16.93
CA ARG A 148 -2.02 17.09 17.85
C ARG A 148 -2.02 18.40 18.61
#